data_b15794b6225ae5eaa336e3fc171a6574
#
_entry.id   b15794b6225ae5eaa336e3fc171a6574
#
_cell.length_a   1.000
_cell.length_b   1.000
_cell.length_c   1.000
_cell.angle_alpha   90.00
_cell.angle_beta   90.00
_cell.angle_gamma   90.00
#
_symmetry.space_group_name_H-M   'P 1'
#
loop_
_entity.id
_entity.type
_entity.pdbx_description
1 polymer ?
#
loop_
_entity_poly.entity_id
_entity_poly.type
_entity_poly.pdbx_seq_one_letter_code
_entity_poly.pdbx_strand_id
1 'polypeptide(L)'
;QITRWGKGMTIETEWRDYDVVVVGSGGAGSLAARVAADEGARVLVVSKDPVGCSDTKISEGNATVRSVATDDDSEENLSENLRMAGGNLPVKEITDAFAKDSQSGFDLFRAQGLRPAIDHERDGPKAAPMAFGGHNRRRSVGLPNHGISFGHANWNAVVQGNGVDYLEDAWFLDLVTDKDDDGKTYIVGGLIYDASGGKLIAVRAPAVIIAAGGLSTLFFPKTDTMRGNTGDSYAIAARAGAELADMEQCQFLPFCIASPPSYEGLLVGEPASASFLGVLRDKNGTVILDSVYQRTRAECSAAIMRAVADGRGSPNGGAYLDMTGNKVLPRSGPYFMRYLETCLPGAYR
;
A
#
# COMPACT_ATOMS: atom_id res chain seq x y z
N GLN A 1 13.19 4.24 -34.89
CA GLN A 1 13.39 5.65 -35.19
C GLN A 1 14.10 6.32 -34.04
N ILE A 2 15.25 6.95 -34.30
CA ILE A 2 16.03 7.70 -33.32
C ILE A 2 15.28 9.00 -33.06
N THR A 3 14.71 9.18 -31.87
CA THR A 3 14.09 10.44 -31.47
C THR A 3 15.20 11.50 -31.32
N ARG A 4 15.30 12.47 -32.20
CA ARG A 4 16.27 13.58 -32.09
C ARG A 4 15.80 14.57 -31.02
N TRP A 5 16.42 14.54 -29.87
CA TRP A 5 16.36 15.60 -28.87
C TRP A 5 17.57 16.55 -29.09
N GLY A 6 17.33 17.74 -29.61
CA GLY A 6 18.37 18.77 -29.75
C GLY A 6 19.53 18.42 -30.69
N LYS A 7 20.23 19.45 -31.20
CA LYS A 7 21.44 19.25 -32.02
C LYS A 7 22.55 18.59 -31.23
N GLY A 8 22.81 17.31 -31.49
CA GLY A 8 24.10 16.67 -31.16
C GLY A 8 24.12 15.56 -30.14
N MET A 9 23.02 15.16 -29.53
CA MET A 9 23.03 14.01 -28.61
C MET A 9 22.28 12.81 -29.21
N THR A 10 23.02 11.77 -29.56
CA THR A 10 22.45 10.47 -29.94
C THR A 10 22.45 9.61 -28.68
N ILE A 11 21.27 9.30 -28.13
CA ILE A 11 21.14 8.33 -27.04
C ILE A 11 21.01 6.96 -27.68
N GLU A 12 21.95 6.10 -27.40
CA GLU A 12 21.90 4.71 -27.80
C GLU A 12 20.76 4.01 -27.04
N THR A 13 19.85 3.38 -27.78
CA THR A 13 18.70 2.68 -27.19
C THR A 13 18.88 1.18 -27.41
N GLU A 14 18.96 0.45 -26.32
CA GLU A 14 18.93 -1.00 -26.31
C GLU A 14 17.50 -1.49 -26.48
N TRP A 15 17.29 -2.52 -27.32
CA TRP A 15 15.99 -3.14 -27.51
C TRP A 15 15.92 -4.50 -26.84
N ARG A 16 14.82 -4.77 -26.12
CA ARG A 16 14.54 -6.06 -25.51
C ARG A 16 13.13 -6.51 -25.82
N ASP A 17 12.89 -7.82 -25.82
CA ASP A 17 11.59 -8.41 -26.12
C ASP A 17 11.13 -9.26 -24.93
N TYR A 18 9.89 -9.00 -24.46
CA TYR A 18 9.23 -9.73 -23.39
C TYR A 18 7.75 -9.96 -23.75
N ASP A 19 7.11 -10.91 -23.06
CA ASP A 19 5.69 -11.15 -23.21
C ASP A 19 4.88 -10.19 -22.32
N VAL A 20 5.41 -9.88 -21.12
CA VAL A 20 4.80 -8.96 -20.15
C VAL A 20 5.88 -8.06 -19.54
N VAL A 21 5.59 -6.77 -19.42
CA VAL A 21 6.36 -5.84 -18.58
C VAL A 21 5.52 -5.47 -17.36
N VAL A 22 6.10 -5.54 -16.17
CA VAL A 22 5.47 -5.14 -14.91
C VAL A 22 6.22 -3.93 -14.35
N VAL A 23 5.51 -2.83 -14.15
CA VAL A 23 6.06 -1.58 -13.62
C VAL A 23 5.79 -1.49 -12.13
N GLY A 24 6.83 -1.66 -11.33
CA GLY A 24 6.78 -1.69 -9.87
C GLY A 24 6.95 -3.08 -9.29
N SER A 25 7.71 -3.18 -8.17
CA SER A 25 8.03 -4.42 -7.47
C SER A 25 7.39 -4.51 -6.07
N GLY A 26 6.33 -3.74 -5.82
CA GLY A 26 5.50 -3.84 -4.62
C GLY A 26 4.62 -5.09 -4.62
N GLY A 27 3.69 -5.18 -3.68
CA GLY A 27 2.83 -6.36 -3.53
C GLY A 27 2.08 -6.74 -4.80
N ALA A 28 1.45 -5.78 -5.48
CA ALA A 28 0.71 -6.04 -6.70
C ALA A 28 1.61 -6.48 -7.86
N GLY A 29 2.70 -5.74 -8.10
CA GLY A 29 3.60 -6.01 -9.23
C GLY A 29 4.36 -7.33 -9.08
N SER A 30 4.87 -7.63 -7.90
CA SER A 30 5.59 -8.88 -7.65
C SER A 30 4.72 -10.12 -7.85
N LEU A 31 3.49 -10.09 -7.36
CA LEU A 31 2.56 -11.21 -7.57
C LEU A 31 2.10 -11.32 -9.02
N ALA A 32 1.82 -10.19 -9.68
CA ALA A 32 1.45 -10.19 -11.10
C ALA A 32 2.57 -10.77 -11.97
N ALA A 33 3.83 -10.38 -11.69
CA ALA A 33 5.00 -10.92 -12.38
C ALA A 33 5.15 -12.44 -12.17
N ARG A 34 4.95 -12.89 -10.92
CA ARG A 34 5.06 -14.32 -10.60
C ARG A 34 3.99 -15.15 -11.29
N VAL A 35 2.73 -14.70 -11.21
CA VAL A 35 1.62 -15.41 -11.85
C VAL A 35 1.81 -15.45 -13.37
N ALA A 36 2.19 -14.35 -14.01
CA ALA A 36 2.46 -14.34 -15.44
C ALA A 36 3.59 -15.30 -15.85
N ALA A 37 4.67 -15.36 -15.06
CA ALA A 37 5.78 -16.27 -15.31
C ALA A 37 5.39 -17.74 -15.06
N ASP A 38 4.56 -18.04 -14.07
CA ASP A 38 4.06 -19.40 -13.82
C ASP A 38 3.17 -19.91 -14.96
N GLU A 39 2.50 -18.98 -15.68
CA GLU A 39 1.76 -19.29 -16.90
C GLU A 39 2.65 -19.36 -18.17
N GLY A 40 3.97 -19.24 -18.01
CA GLY A 40 4.96 -19.42 -19.07
C GLY A 40 5.37 -18.15 -19.82
N ALA A 41 4.92 -16.97 -19.39
CA ALA A 41 5.33 -15.71 -19.99
C ALA A 41 6.78 -15.34 -19.59
N ARG A 42 7.53 -14.72 -20.49
CA ARG A 42 8.78 -14.03 -20.20
C ARG A 42 8.45 -12.65 -19.65
N VAL A 43 8.79 -12.41 -18.40
CA VAL A 43 8.39 -11.20 -17.68
C VAL A 43 9.60 -10.33 -17.37
N LEU A 44 9.46 -9.02 -17.58
CA LEU A 44 10.39 -8.01 -17.06
C LEU A 44 9.71 -7.18 -15.98
N VAL A 45 10.29 -7.16 -14.79
CA VAL A 45 9.91 -6.22 -13.72
C VAL A 45 10.83 -5.00 -13.76
N VAL A 46 10.25 -3.80 -13.76
CA VAL A 46 11.00 -2.52 -13.72
C VAL A 46 10.68 -1.81 -12.41
N SER A 47 11.69 -1.51 -11.61
CA SER A 47 11.54 -0.89 -10.30
C SER A 47 12.50 0.28 -10.10
N LYS A 48 12.00 1.39 -9.55
CA LYS A 48 12.85 2.52 -9.14
C LYS A 48 13.74 2.18 -7.96
N ASP A 49 13.19 1.44 -7.01
CA ASP A 49 13.86 0.99 -5.80
C ASP A 49 14.27 -0.48 -5.95
N PRO A 50 15.13 -1.01 -5.06
CA PRO A 50 15.45 -2.44 -5.04
C PRO A 50 14.18 -3.29 -4.94
N VAL A 51 14.17 -4.44 -5.61
CA VAL A 51 13.03 -5.38 -5.62
C VAL A 51 12.62 -5.73 -4.19
N GLY A 52 11.31 -5.69 -3.94
CA GLY A 52 10.73 -5.90 -2.62
C GLY A 52 10.79 -4.69 -1.69
N CYS A 53 11.50 -3.61 -2.05
CA CYS A 53 11.45 -2.33 -1.34
C CYS A 53 10.29 -1.49 -1.88
N SER A 54 9.24 -1.34 -1.08
CA SER A 54 7.99 -0.69 -1.48
C SER A 54 7.19 -0.29 -0.25
N ASP A 55 6.10 0.46 -0.40
CA ASP A 55 5.18 0.75 0.70
C ASP A 55 4.61 -0.51 1.33
N THR A 56 4.44 -1.57 0.56
CA THR A 56 4.04 -2.88 1.10
C THR A 56 5.03 -3.38 2.16
N LYS A 57 6.35 -3.16 1.96
CA LYS A 57 7.41 -3.56 2.91
C LYS A 57 7.43 -2.68 4.16
N ILE A 58 7.14 -1.40 4.05
CA ILE A 58 7.14 -0.48 5.20
C ILE A 58 5.79 -0.37 5.90
N SER A 59 4.77 -1.10 5.41
CA SER A 59 3.45 -1.15 6.02
C SER A 59 3.46 -1.82 7.40
N GLU A 60 2.39 -1.64 8.17
CA GLU A 60 2.18 -2.35 9.44
C GLU A 60 2.03 -3.87 9.28
N GLY A 61 1.94 -4.37 8.06
CA GLY A 61 1.95 -5.80 7.76
C GLY A 61 0.66 -6.52 8.16
N ASN A 62 -0.47 -5.92 7.86
CA ASN A 62 -1.77 -6.53 8.02
C ASN A 62 -2.38 -6.86 6.65
N ALA A 63 -3.02 -8.00 6.56
CA ALA A 63 -3.84 -8.39 5.43
C ALA A 63 -5.31 -8.55 5.85
N THR A 64 -6.23 -8.09 5.01
CA THR A 64 -7.67 -8.36 5.19
C THR A 64 -8.02 -9.63 4.43
N VAL A 65 -8.41 -10.67 5.19
CA VAL A 65 -8.73 -12.01 4.65
C VAL A 65 -10.13 -12.42 5.11
N ARG A 66 -11.02 -12.60 4.15
CA ARG A 66 -12.39 -13.05 4.42
C ARG A 66 -12.39 -14.43 5.10
N SER A 67 -13.32 -14.65 6.00
CA SER A 67 -13.53 -15.95 6.70
C SER A 67 -12.34 -16.48 7.50
N VAL A 68 -11.32 -15.66 7.77
CA VAL A 68 -10.13 -16.13 8.51
C VAL A 68 -10.42 -16.46 9.98
N ALA A 69 -11.40 -15.80 10.59
CA ALA A 69 -11.76 -16.01 12.00
C ALA A 69 -13.07 -16.76 12.19
N THR A 70 -13.94 -16.80 11.17
CA THR A 70 -15.29 -17.36 11.25
C THR A 70 -15.76 -17.76 9.85
N ASP A 71 -16.61 -18.77 9.75
CA ASP A 71 -17.14 -19.29 8.50
C ASP A 71 -18.45 -18.58 8.07
N ASP A 72 -19.00 -17.70 8.91
CA ASP A 72 -20.23 -16.94 8.63
C ASP A 72 -19.97 -15.60 7.92
N ASP A 73 -18.79 -15.39 7.39
CA ASP A 73 -18.43 -14.20 6.62
C ASP A 73 -18.64 -14.43 5.10
N SER A 74 -19.15 -13.43 4.41
CA SER A 74 -19.44 -13.52 2.97
C SER A 74 -18.75 -12.43 2.16
N GLU A 75 -18.71 -12.59 0.84
CA GLU A 75 -18.19 -11.61 -0.12
C GLU A 75 -18.99 -10.32 -0.02
N GLU A 76 -20.33 -10.42 0.01
CA GLU A 76 -21.23 -9.28 0.12
C GLU A 76 -20.98 -8.49 1.41
N ASN A 77 -20.80 -9.23 2.54
CA ASN A 77 -20.56 -8.60 3.83
C ASN A 77 -19.20 -7.86 3.86
N LEU A 78 -18.16 -8.43 3.27
CA LEU A 78 -16.86 -7.75 3.18
C LEU A 78 -16.94 -6.55 2.23
N SER A 79 -17.51 -6.71 1.04
CA SER A 79 -17.68 -5.62 0.07
C SER A 79 -18.48 -4.45 0.66
N GLU A 80 -19.58 -4.73 1.36
CA GLU A 80 -20.39 -3.71 2.04
C GLU A 80 -19.61 -2.98 3.14
N ASN A 81 -18.84 -3.70 3.96
CA ASN A 81 -18.00 -3.07 4.99
C ASN A 81 -16.96 -2.12 4.39
N LEU A 82 -16.32 -2.51 3.27
CA LEU A 82 -15.36 -1.66 2.56
C LEU A 82 -16.03 -0.39 2.01
N ARG A 83 -17.21 -0.53 1.41
CA ARG A 83 -17.98 0.61 0.90
C ARG A 83 -18.39 1.57 2.01
N MET A 84 -18.94 1.04 3.09
CA MET A 84 -19.37 1.86 4.24
C MET A 84 -18.18 2.58 4.88
N ALA A 85 -17.05 1.89 5.08
CA ALA A 85 -15.84 2.49 5.63
C ALA A 85 -15.29 3.62 4.75
N GLY A 86 -15.45 3.52 3.43
CA GLY A 86 -15.12 4.55 2.45
C GLY A 86 -16.21 5.60 2.23
N GLY A 87 -17.24 5.69 3.11
CA GLY A 87 -18.32 6.67 3.00
C GLY A 87 -19.24 6.46 1.79
N ASN A 88 -19.36 5.23 1.29
CA ASN A 88 -20.10 4.84 0.09
C ASN A 88 -19.55 5.44 -1.22
N LEU A 89 -18.33 5.98 -1.21
CA LEU A 89 -17.66 6.47 -2.40
C LEU A 89 -17.00 5.37 -3.25
N PRO A 90 -16.47 4.24 -2.65
CA PRO A 90 -15.80 3.21 -3.44
C PRO A 90 -16.70 2.62 -4.52
N VAL A 91 -16.09 2.36 -5.68
CA VAL A 91 -16.74 1.65 -6.79
C VAL A 91 -17.06 0.22 -6.35
N LYS A 92 -18.33 -0.16 -6.45
CA LYS A 92 -18.84 -1.44 -5.92
C LYS A 92 -18.13 -2.65 -6.55
N GLU A 93 -17.91 -2.62 -7.85
CA GLU A 93 -17.27 -3.69 -8.60
C GLU A 93 -15.85 -3.97 -8.11
N ILE A 94 -15.12 -2.93 -7.68
CA ILE A 94 -13.76 -3.07 -7.12
C ILE A 94 -13.83 -3.70 -5.73
N THR A 95 -14.78 -3.27 -4.88
CA THR A 95 -14.93 -3.86 -3.55
C THR A 95 -15.43 -5.30 -3.60
N ASP A 96 -16.26 -5.64 -4.58
CA ASP A 96 -16.72 -7.01 -4.84
C ASP A 96 -15.55 -7.91 -5.29
N ALA A 97 -14.72 -7.43 -6.23
CA ALA A 97 -13.53 -8.14 -6.68
C ALA A 97 -12.56 -8.38 -5.52
N PHE A 98 -12.29 -7.35 -4.70
CA PHE A 98 -11.46 -7.50 -3.51
C PHE A 98 -12.01 -8.54 -2.54
N ALA A 99 -13.31 -8.50 -2.25
CA ALA A 99 -13.95 -9.42 -1.33
C ALA A 99 -13.87 -10.86 -1.82
N LYS A 100 -14.09 -11.07 -3.12
CA LYS A 100 -13.98 -12.36 -3.80
C LYS A 100 -12.56 -12.93 -3.69
N ASP A 101 -11.55 -12.11 -4.00
CA ASP A 101 -10.17 -12.58 -4.20
C ASP A 101 -9.30 -12.45 -2.94
N SER A 102 -9.84 -11.97 -1.81
CA SER A 102 -9.07 -11.71 -0.59
C SER A 102 -8.34 -12.95 -0.04
N GLN A 103 -8.94 -14.13 -0.15
CA GLN A 103 -8.33 -15.39 0.29
C GLN A 103 -7.27 -15.87 -0.70
N SER A 104 -7.60 -15.96 -1.98
CA SER A 104 -6.68 -16.42 -3.02
C SER A 104 -5.46 -15.50 -3.15
N GLY A 105 -5.66 -14.18 -3.09
CA GLY A 105 -4.55 -13.22 -3.06
C GLY A 105 -3.62 -13.41 -1.87
N PHE A 106 -4.17 -13.69 -0.68
CA PHE A 106 -3.35 -13.97 0.49
C PHE A 106 -2.59 -15.30 0.36
N ASP A 107 -3.21 -16.32 -0.23
CA ASP A 107 -2.57 -17.62 -0.47
C ASP A 107 -1.45 -17.52 -1.51
N LEU A 108 -1.56 -16.66 -2.51
CA LEU A 108 -0.45 -16.36 -3.43
C LEU A 108 0.76 -15.80 -2.67
N PHE A 109 0.58 -14.86 -1.73
CA PHE A 109 1.67 -14.39 -0.87
C PHE A 109 2.26 -15.51 -0.01
N ARG A 110 1.42 -16.39 0.53
CA ARG A 110 1.89 -17.55 1.32
C ARG A 110 2.72 -18.51 0.47
N ALA A 111 2.34 -18.74 -0.78
CA ALA A 111 3.13 -19.52 -1.73
C ALA A 111 4.52 -18.91 -1.96
N GLN A 112 4.64 -17.57 -1.91
CA GLN A 112 5.91 -16.86 -2.02
C GLN A 112 6.67 -16.73 -0.69
N GLY A 113 6.26 -17.44 0.34
CA GLY A 113 7.00 -17.50 1.60
C GLY A 113 6.46 -16.60 2.70
N LEU A 114 5.32 -15.94 2.52
CA LEU A 114 4.67 -15.22 3.62
C LEU A 114 4.26 -16.21 4.73
N ARG A 115 4.64 -15.89 5.96
CA ARG A 115 4.39 -16.76 7.13
C ARG A 115 3.64 -15.98 8.20
N PRO A 116 2.29 -16.02 8.23
CA PRO A 116 1.50 -15.46 9.32
C PRO A 116 1.63 -16.30 10.58
N ALA A 117 1.24 -15.73 11.73
CA ALA A 117 0.98 -16.54 12.92
C ALA A 117 -0.15 -17.54 12.63
N ILE A 118 -0.06 -18.73 13.21
CA ILE A 118 -1.03 -19.80 13.01
C ILE A 118 -2.02 -19.87 14.19
N ASP A 119 -3.28 -20.03 13.86
CA ASP A 119 -4.33 -20.46 14.78
C ASP A 119 -4.37 -21.98 14.73
N HIS A 120 -3.88 -22.61 15.80
CA HIS A 120 -3.77 -24.07 15.89
C HIS A 120 -5.14 -24.78 16.03
N GLU A 121 -6.19 -24.06 16.45
CA GLU A 121 -7.54 -24.61 16.54
C GLU A 121 -8.21 -24.70 15.17
N ARG A 122 -7.91 -23.75 14.31
CA ARG A 122 -8.48 -23.65 12.93
C ARG A 122 -7.54 -24.15 11.84
N ASP A 123 -6.31 -24.49 12.18
CA ASP A 123 -5.24 -24.89 11.25
C ASP A 123 -5.08 -23.87 10.09
N GLY A 124 -5.04 -22.59 10.43
CA GLY A 124 -4.99 -21.49 9.45
C GLY A 124 -4.33 -20.23 9.97
N PRO A 125 -4.30 -19.15 9.18
CA PRO A 125 -3.78 -17.87 9.64
C PRO A 125 -4.57 -17.33 10.82
N LYS A 126 -3.85 -16.79 11.82
CA LYS A 126 -4.46 -16.25 13.02
C LYS A 126 -5.00 -14.85 12.78
N ALA A 127 -6.31 -14.67 12.92
CA ALA A 127 -6.94 -13.37 12.89
C ALA A 127 -6.59 -12.53 14.12
N ALA A 128 -6.55 -11.20 13.95
CA ALA A 128 -6.48 -10.26 15.05
C ALA A 128 -7.61 -10.51 16.08
N PRO A 129 -7.39 -10.19 17.37
CA PRO A 129 -8.37 -10.50 18.42
C PRO A 129 -9.67 -9.70 18.31
N MET A 130 -9.68 -8.63 17.53
CA MET A 130 -10.85 -7.77 17.31
C MET A 130 -11.06 -7.44 15.84
N ALA A 131 -12.26 -7.04 15.47
CA ALA A 131 -12.54 -6.41 14.18
C ALA A 131 -11.96 -4.98 14.19
N PHE A 132 -11.30 -4.58 13.12
CA PHE A 132 -10.81 -3.21 12.95
C PHE A 132 -11.96 -2.27 12.50
N GLY A 133 -11.73 -0.96 12.61
CA GLY A 133 -12.71 0.04 12.26
C GLY A 133 -13.27 -0.16 10.84
N GLY A 134 -14.59 -0.08 10.71
CA GLY A 134 -15.29 -0.34 9.44
C GLY A 134 -15.63 -1.81 9.19
N HIS A 135 -15.11 -2.75 9.96
CA HIS A 135 -15.42 -4.17 9.83
C HIS A 135 -16.35 -4.69 10.95
N ASN A 136 -17.31 -5.52 10.59
CA ASN A 136 -18.17 -6.24 11.54
C ASN A 136 -17.72 -7.69 11.80
N ARG A 137 -16.62 -8.12 11.19
CA ARG A 137 -15.97 -9.43 11.39
C ARG A 137 -14.47 -9.26 11.56
N ARG A 138 -13.83 -10.20 12.25
CA ARG A 138 -12.37 -10.24 12.40
C ARG A 138 -11.74 -10.80 11.13
N ARG A 139 -11.12 -9.94 10.33
CA ARG A 139 -10.53 -10.29 9.02
C ARG A 139 -9.06 -9.97 8.92
N SER A 140 -8.50 -9.25 9.88
CA SER A 140 -7.11 -8.82 9.83
C SER A 140 -6.18 -9.92 10.28
N VAL A 141 -5.21 -10.26 9.43
CA VAL A 141 -4.10 -11.16 9.72
C VAL A 141 -2.85 -10.34 9.86
N GLY A 142 -2.30 -10.28 11.07
CA GLY A 142 -1.03 -9.63 11.34
C GLY A 142 0.15 -10.55 11.03
N LEU A 143 1.26 -9.95 10.61
CA LEU A 143 2.49 -10.68 10.29
C LEU A 143 3.54 -10.46 11.38
N PRO A 144 4.33 -11.50 11.76
CA PRO A 144 5.30 -11.40 12.86
C PRO A 144 6.37 -10.31 12.65
N ASN A 145 6.78 -10.06 11.41
CA ASN A 145 7.76 -9.04 11.05
C ASN A 145 7.11 -7.88 10.27
N HIS A 146 5.81 -7.66 10.48
CA HIS A 146 5.07 -6.58 9.83
C HIS A 146 5.27 -6.57 8.31
N GLY A 147 5.32 -5.41 7.67
CA GLY A 147 5.50 -5.27 6.23
C GLY A 147 6.77 -5.88 5.66
N ILE A 148 7.83 -6.06 6.49
CA ILE A 148 9.06 -6.75 6.08
C ILE A 148 8.75 -8.16 5.57
N SER A 149 7.77 -8.85 6.17
CA SER A 149 7.34 -10.18 5.70
C SER A 149 6.80 -10.15 4.28
N PHE A 150 6.03 -9.12 3.93
CA PHE A 150 5.59 -8.90 2.55
C PHE A 150 6.77 -8.56 1.61
N GLY A 151 7.70 -7.71 2.07
CA GLY A 151 8.90 -7.39 1.29
C GLY A 151 9.71 -8.63 0.92
N HIS A 152 9.85 -9.57 1.84
CA HIS A 152 10.51 -10.86 1.57
C HIS A 152 9.72 -11.72 0.56
N ALA A 153 8.39 -11.79 0.68
CA ALA A 153 7.56 -12.51 -0.27
C ALA A 153 7.64 -11.89 -1.68
N ASN A 154 7.62 -10.55 -1.77
CA ASN A 154 7.79 -9.82 -3.03
C ASN A 154 9.16 -10.12 -3.67
N TRP A 155 10.22 -10.10 -2.86
CA TRP A 155 11.57 -10.43 -3.33
C TRP A 155 11.65 -11.87 -3.84
N ASN A 156 11.07 -12.83 -3.10
CA ASN A 156 11.03 -14.23 -3.53
C ASN A 156 10.27 -14.40 -4.85
N ALA A 157 9.14 -13.72 -5.01
CA ALA A 157 8.32 -13.81 -6.22
C ALA A 157 9.08 -13.40 -7.48
N VAL A 158 9.93 -12.38 -7.38
CA VAL A 158 10.67 -11.80 -8.50
C VAL A 158 12.05 -12.41 -8.65
N VAL A 159 12.87 -12.39 -7.59
CA VAL A 159 14.31 -12.69 -7.68
C VAL A 159 14.59 -14.19 -7.66
N GLN A 160 13.81 -14.98 -6.93
CA GLN A 160 13.97 -16.43 -6.88
C GLN A 160 13.13 -17.19 -7.91
N GLY A 161 12.17 -16.52 -8.54
CA GLY A 161 11.29 -17.15 -9.51
C GLY A 161 11.93 -17.28 -10.89
N ASN A 162 11.83 -18.46 -11.51
CA ASN A 162 12.21 -18.64 -12.91
C ASN A 162 11.28 -17.84 -13.84
N GLY A 163 11.82 -17.35 -14.96
CA GLY A 163 11.04 -16.65 -15.99
C GLY A 163 10.75 -15.18 -15.72
N VAL A 164 11.31 -14.61 -14.64
CA VAL A 164 11.22 -13.20 -14.32
C VAL A 164 12.61 -12.57 -14.37
N ASP A 165 12.80 -11.65 -15.30
CA ASP A 165 13.93 -10.72 -15.31
C ASP A 165 13.54 -9.44 -14.58
N TYR A 166 14.51 -8.71 -14.02
CA TYR A 166 14.21 -7.45 -13.34
C TYR A 166 15.28 -6.38 -13.57
N LEU A 167 14.87 -5.14 -13.49
CA LEU A 167 15.71 -3.95 -13.48
C LEU A 167 15.42 -3.16 -12.22
N GLU A 168 16.41 -2.95 -11.39
CA GLU A 168 16.41 -2.05 -10.24
C GLU A 168 17.04 -0.72 -10.63
N ASP A 169 16.81 0.33 -9.85
CA ASP A 169 17.30 1.68 -10.13
C ASP A 169 16.96 2.10 -11.59
N ALA A 170 15.73 1.75 -11.99
CA ALA A 170 15.23 1.93 -13.34
C ALA A 170 13.86 2.61 -13.35
N TRP A 171 13.73 3.64 -14.19
CA TRP A 171 12.48 4.39 -14.35
C TRP A 171 11.75 3.95 -15.61
N PHE A 172 10.54 3.46 -15.47
CA PHE A 172 9.65 3.29 -16.60
C PHE A 172 9.11 4.67 -17.00
N LEU A 173 9.55 5.18 -18.13
CA LEU A 173 9.32 6.56 -18.52
C LEU A 173 7.96 6.76 -19.19
N ASP A 174 7.61 5.84 -20.11
CA ASP A 174 6.36 5.93 -20.85
C ASP A 174 5.99 4.61 -21.53
N LEU A 175 4.69 4.49 -21.88
CA LEU A 175 4.18 3.45 -22.75
C LEU A 175 4.46 3.80 -24.22
N VAL A 176 4.79 2.81 -25.01
CA VAL A 176 4.83 2.92 -26.46
C VAL A 176 3.54 2.34 -27.03
N THR A 177 2.84 3.14 -27.80
CA THR A 177 1.55 2.78 -28.38
C THR A 177 1.61 2.82 -29.91
N ASP A 178 0.73 2.05 -30.54
CA ASP A 178 0.46 2.09 -31.98
C ASP A 178 -1.06 2.10 -32.21
N LYS A 179 -1.47 2.21 -33.46
CA LYS A 179 -2.88 2.18 -33.85
C LYS A 179 -3.13 1.03 -34.79
N ASP A 180 -4.24 0.34 -34.59
CA ASP A 180 -4.75 -0.66 -35.52
C ASP A 180 -5.40 -0.01 -36.75
N ASP A 181 -5.86 -0.83 -37.68
CA ASP A 181 -6.48 -0.40 -38.94
C ASP A 181 -7.77 0.42 -38.72
N ASP A 182 -8.42 0.23 -37.56
CA ASP A 182 -9.63 0.98 -37.14
C ASP A 182 -9.28 2.26 -36.38
N GLY A 183 -7.99 2.56 -36.20
CA GLY A 183 -7.48 3.73 -35.47
C GLY A 183 -7.51 3.60 -33.95
N LYS A 184 -7.80 2.42 -33.41
CA LYS A 184 -7.78 2.16 -31.97
C LYS A 184 -6.34 2.03 -31.48
N THR A 185 -6.04 2.74 -30.40
CA THR A 185 -4.72 2.70 -29.76
C THR A 185 -4.53 1.39 -28.99
N TYR A 186 -3.36 0.76 -29.17
CA TYR A 186 -2.92 -0.41 -28.39
C TYR A 186 -1.47 -0.27 -27.95
N ILE A 187 -1.09 -1.00 -26.92
CA ILE A 187 0.24 -0.99 -26.34
C ILE A 187 1.15 -1.94 -27.13
N VAL A 188 2.36 -1.47 -27.46
CA VAL A 188 3.39 -2.28 -28.10
C VAL A 188 4.64 -2.44 -27.23
N GLY A 189 4.70 -1.75 -26.08
CA GLY A 189 5.82 -1.83 -25.16
C GLY A 189 5.99 -0.58 -24.31
N GLY A 190 7.23 -0.30 -23.93
CA GLY A 190 7.58 0.84 -23.09
C GLY A 190 9.01 1.30 -23.22
N LEU A 191 9.27 2.48 -22.67
CA LEU A 191 10.59 3.09 -22.59
C LEU A 191 11.06 3.16 -21.13
N ILE A 192 12.28 2.72 -20.88
CA ILE A 192 12.88 2.63 -19.55
C ILE A 192 14.19 3.42 -19.56
N TYR A 193 14.45 4.15 -18.48
CA TYR A 193 15.77 4.69 -18.18
C TYR A 193 16.42 3.83 -17.08
N ASP A 194 17.49 3.16 -17.46
CA ASP A 194 18.40 2.43 -16.55
C ASP A 194 19.42 3.43 -16.00
N ALA A 195 19.23 3.85 -14.75
CA ALA A 195 20.11 4.84 -14.14
C ALA A 195 21.49 4.26 -13.80
N SER A 196 21.55 3.00 -13.42
CA SER A 196 22.82 2.31 -13.13
C SER A 196 23.69 2.21 -14.37
N GLY A 197 23.09 1.90 -15.52
CA GLY A 197 23.77 1.80 -16.80
C GLY A 197 23.88 3.12 -17.57
N GLY A 198 23.16 4.17 -17.18
CA GLY A 198 23.12 5.47 -17.85
C GLY A 198 22.55 5.40 -19.27
N LYS A 199 21.60 4.50 -19.55
CA LYS A 199 21.11 4.21 -20.90
C LYS A 199 19.60 4.15 -20.98
N LEU A 200 19.06 4.29 -22.19
CA LEU A 200 17.67 4.01 -22.48
C LEU A 200 17.49 2.58 -22.99
N ILE A 201 16.47 1.92 -22.47
CA ILE A 201 16.03 0.60 -22.91
C ILE A 201 14.61 0.72 -23.45
N ALA A 202 14.41 0.33 -24.70
CA ALA A 202 13.09 0.17 -25.28
C ALA A 202 12.69 -1.30 -25.21
N VAL A 203 11.50 -1.55 -24.67
CA VAL A 203 10.98 -2.92 -24.54
C VAL A 203 9.78 -3.09 -25.44
N ARG A 204 9.79 -4.14 -26.27
CA ARG A 204 8.58 -4.62 -26.95
C ARG A 204 7.88 -5.62 -26.06
N ALA A 205 6.62 -5.38 -25.80
CA ALA A 205 5.76 -6.29 -25.05
C ALA A 205 4.29 -6.04 -25.40
N PRO A 206 3.50 -7.06 -25.69
CA PRO A 206 2.07 -6.92 -25.98
C PRO A 206 1.26 -6.55 -24.74
N ALA A 207 1.79 -6.73 -23.54
CA ALA A 207 1.12 -6.40 -22.30
C ALA A 207 2.04 -5.67 -21.32
N VAL A 208 1.51 -4.61 -20.68
CA VAL A 208 2.19 -3.88 -19.62
C VAL A 208 1.25 -3.78 -18.41
N ILE A 209 1.71 -4.23 -17.26
CA ILE A 209 1.00 -4.13 -15.98
C ILE A 209 1.59 -2.96 -15.20
N ILE A 210 0.79 -1.93 -14.96
CA ILE A 210 1.18 -0.77 -14.16
C ILE A 210 0.83 -1.04 -12.69
N ALA A 211 1.85 -1.22 -11.85
CA ALA A 211 1.75 -1.49 -10.42
C ALA A 211 2.72 -0.59 -9.62
N ALA A 212 2.92 0.66 -10.07
CA ALA A 212 3.95 1.57 -9.57
C ALA A 212 3.53 2.38 -8.33
N GLY A 213 2.46 1.96 -7.63
CA GLY A 213 1.99 2.61 -6.41
C GLY A 213 1.29 3.95 -6.67
N GLY A 214 1.25 4.80 -5.64
CA GLY A 214 0.48 6.03 -5.61
C GLY A 214 1.30 7.31 -5.89
N LEU A 215 0.80 8.44 -5.34
CA LEU A 215 1.33 9.79 -5.61
C LEU A 215 1.67 10.57 -4.32
N SER A 216 1.72 9.91 -3.18
CA SER A 216 1.81 10.54 -1.85
C SER A 216 3.09 11.36 -1.62
N THR A 217 4.14 11.17 -2.42
CA THR A 217 5.33 12.03 -2.41
C THR A 217 5.04 13.50 -2.74
N LEU A 218 3.89 13.81 -3.34
CA LEU A 218 3.43 15.20 -3.52
C LEU A 218 3.28 15.94 -2.18
N PHE A 219 3.06 15.22 -1.08
CA PHE A 219 2.89 15.76 0.26
C PHE A 219 4.19 15.78 1.08
N PHE A 220 5.34 15.46 0.46
CA PHE A 220 6.63 15.50 1.14
C PHE A 220 6.89 16.90 1.73
N PRO A 221 7.42 17.00 2.98
CA PRO A 221 7.92 15.93 3.87
C PRO A 221 6.85 15.25 4.75
N LYS A 222 5.58 15.60 4.61
CA LYS A 222 4.47 15.10 5.45
C LYS A 222 3.78 13.90 4.79
N THR A 223 4.55 12.83 4.61
CA THR A 223 4.07 11.55 4.09
C THR A 223 4.86 10.43 4.75
N ASP A 224 4.18 9.33 5.03
CA ASP A 224 4.76 8.12 5.61
C ASP A 224 5.15 7.07 4.56
N THR A 225 4.97 7.40 3.28
CA THR A 225 5.26 6.50 2.17
C THR A 225 6.68 6.64 1.63
N MET A 226 7.11 5.67 0.84
CA MET A 226 8.39 5.74 0.15
C MET A 226 8.42 6.88 -0.87
N ARG A 227 9.59 7.52 -1.01
CA ARG A 227 9.78 8.66 -1.93
C ARG A 227 9.59 8.33 -3.40
N GLY A 228 9.62 7.03 -3.77
CA GLY A 228 9.34 6.54 -5.10
C GLY A 228 7.89 6.72 -5.57
N ASN A 229 6.95 7.03 -4.66
CA ASN A 229 5.53 7.25 -4.98
C ASN A 229 5.25 8.63 -5.60
N THR A 230 5.77 8.86 -6.78
CA THR A 230 5.74 10.16 -7.48
C THR A 230 4.56 10.30 -8.45
N GLY A 231 3.64 9.33 -8.51
CA GLY A 231 2.46 9.38 -9.36
C GLY A 231 2.69 9.06 -10.83
N ASP A 232 3.84 8.46 -11.18
CA ASP A 232 4.17 8.17 -12.57
C ASP A 232 3.16 7.26 -13.25
N SER A 233 2.60 6.28 -12.50
CA SER A 233 1.57 5.37 -13.00
C SER A 233 0.38 6.12 -13.61
N TYR A 234 -0.10 7.16 -12.94
CA TYR A 234 -1.22 7.96 -13.44
C TYR A 234 -0.84 8.76 -14.68
N ALA A 235 0.32 9.39 -14.66
CA ALA A 235 0.80 10.19 -15.80
C ALA A 235 1.03 9.33 -17.05
N ILE A 236 1.68 8.18 -16.90
CA ILE A 236 1.95 7.22 -17.98
C ILE A 236 0.65 6.68 -18.56
N ALA A 237 -0.28 6.26 -17.70
CA ALA A 237 -1.58 5.73 -18.12
C ALA A 237 -2.40 6.80 -18.87
N ALA A 238 -2.47 8.02 -18.33
CA ALA A 238 -3.19 9.13 -18.96
C ALA A 238 -2.64 9.49 -20.34
N ARG A 239 -1.31 9.53 -20.50
CA ARG A 239 -0.68 9.79 -21.81
C ARG A 239 -0.99 8.71 -22.84
N ALA A 240 -1.18 7.47 -22.39
CA ALA A 240 -1.60 6.36 -23.25
C ALA A 240 -3.11 6.34 -23.54
N GLY A 241 -3.89 7.26 -22.95
CA GLY A 241 -5.33 7.40 -23.19
C GLY A 241 -6.20 6.61 -22.20
N ALA A 242 -5.67 6.13 -21.09
CA ALA A 242 -6.47 5.50 -20.04
C ALA A 242 -7.34 6.55 -19.31
N GLU A 243 -8.54 6.14 -18.92
CA GLU A 243 -9.39 6.93 -18.04
C GLU A 243 -8.85 6.87 -16.61
N LEU A 244 -8.83 8.03 -15.93
CA LEU A 244 -8.47 8.16 -14.53
C LEU A 244 -9.71 8.44 -13.71
N ALA A 245 -9.84 7.75 -12.56
CA ALA A 245 -10.95 7.93 -11.64
C ALA A 245 -10.43 8.38 -10.27
N ASP A 246 -11.27 9.13 -9.54
CA ASP A 246 -11.07 9.51 -8.13
C ASP A 246 -9.73 10.21 -7.85
N MET A 247 -9.21 10.99 -8.79
CA MET A 247 -7.91 11.65 -8.65
C MET A 247 -7.86 12.70 -7.54
N GLU A 248 -9.01 13.17 -7.05
CA GLU A 248 -9.15 14.04 -5.90
C GLU A 248 -9.07 13.28 -4.57
N GLN A 249 -9.12 11.94 -4.57
CA GLN A 249 -9.14 11.14 -3.36
C GLN A 249 -7.72 10.94 -2.83
N CYS A 250 -7.41 11.57 -1.70
CA CYS A 250 -6.18 11.36 -0.94
C CYS A 250 -6.54 10.99 0.49
N GLN A 251 -5.97 9.89 0.99
CA GLN A 251 -6.13 9.52 2.38
C GLN A 251 -5.03 10.17 3.23
N PHE A 252 -5.44 10.86 4.30
CA PHE A 252 -4.56 11.38 5.33
C PHE A 252 -4.71 10.56 6.60
N LEU A 253 -3.60 10.03 7.11
CA LEU A 253 -3.57 9.29 8.37
C LEU A 253 -3.81 10.26 9.53
N PRO A 254 -4.70 9.93 10.48
CA PRO A 254 -5.01 10.82 11.60
C PRO A 254 -3.91 10.88 12.67
N PHE A 255 -3.02 9.87 12.74
CA PHE A 255 -2.09 9.68 13.86
C PHE A 255 -0.64 9.80 13.43
N CYS A 256 -0.25 11.03 13.09
CA CYS A 256 1.16 11.40 12.93
C CYS A 256 1.58 12.33 14.07
N ILE A 257 2.84 12.23 14.48
CA ILE A 257 3.40 13.12 15.51
C ILE A 257 3.44 14.56 14.98
N ALA A 258 2.88 15.50 15.74
CA ALA A 258 2.90 16.92 15.42
C ALA A 258 4.05 17.66 16.12
N SER A 259 4.66 17.09 17.16
CA SER A 259 5.74 17.68 17.94
C SER A 259 6.54 16.61 18.68
N PRO A 260 7.87 16.75 18.84
CA PRO A 260 8.71 17.89 18.41
C PRO A 260 8.93 17.87 16.88
N PRO A 261 9.42 18.99 16.29
CA PRO A 261 9.61 19.10 14.83
C PRO A 261 10.49 18.02 14.20
N SER A 262 11.44 17.46 14.95
CA SER A 262 12.31 16.35 14.48
C SER A 262 11.56 15.04 14.22
N TYR A 263 10.35 14.91 14.75
CA TYR A 263 9.47 13.75 14.58
C TYR A 263 8.16 14.09 13.87
N GLU A 264 8.00 15.34 13.41
CA GLU A 264 6.78 15.76 12.72
C GLU A 264 6.53 14.86 11.48
N GLY A 265 5.32 14.34 11.38
CA GLY A 265 4.91 13.45 10.30
C GLY A 265 5.24 11.97 10.53
N LEU A 266 5.97 11.62 11.62
CA LEU A 266 6.20 10.21 11.95
C LEU A 266 4.87 9.55 12.34
N LEU A 267 4.57 8.41 11.70
CA LEU A 267 3.38 7.62 11.99
C LEU A 267 3.42 7.08 13.43
N VAL A 268 2.31 7.21 14.14
CA VAL A 268 2.12 6.65 15.50
C VAL A 268 1.32 5.34 15.44
N GLY A 269 0.67 5.06 14.34
CA GLY A 269 -0.12 3.86 14.11
C GLY A 269 -1.52 4.15 13.58
N GLU A 270 -2.35 3.15 13.60
CA GLU A 270 -3.73 3.16 13.14
C GLU A 270 -4.70 3.36 14.32
N PRO A 271 -6.00 3.66 14.08
CA PRO A 271 -6.99 3.68 15.16
C PRO A 271 -6.97 2.44 16.05
N ALA A 272 -6.79 1.26 15.45
CA ALA A 272 -6.66 0.00 16.19
C ALA A 272 -5.46 -0.03 17.15
N SER A 273 -4.38 0.70 16.85
CA SER A 273 -3.19 0.81 17.70
C SER A 273 -3.44 1.60 18.98
N ALA A 274 -4.50 2.42 19.04
CA ALA A 274 -4.90 3.10 20.27
C ALA A 274 -5.31 2.14 21.39
N SER A 275 -5.53 0.84 21.06
CA SER A 275 -6.02 -0.18 21.96
C SER A 275 -7.40 0.17 22.55
N PHE A 276 -7.93 -0.66 23.44
CA PHE A 276 -9.35 -0.61 23.86
C PHE A 276 -9.75 0.68 24.58
N LEU A 277 -8.84 1.31 25.32
CA LEU A 277 -9.12 2.49 26.15
C LEU A 277 -8.43 3.75 25.64
N GLY A 278 -7.93 3.73 24.41
CA GLY A 278 -7.40 4.93 23.77
C GLY A 278 -8.51 5.92 23.43
N VAL A 279 -8.26 7.21 23.71
CA VAL A 279 -9.20 8.32 23.44
C VAL A 279 -8.44 9.49 22.82
N LEU A 280 -9.14 10.31 22.03
CA LEU A 280 -8.62 11.60 21.58
C LEU A 280 -9.06 12.71 22.55
N ARG A 281 -8.10 13.58 22.93
CA ARG A 281 -8.37 14.74 23.79
C ARG A 281 -7.93 16.04 23.13
N ASP A 282 -8.66 17.09 23.44
CA ASP A 282 -8.27 18.46 23.08
C ASP A 282 -7.20 19.04 24.05
N LYS A 283 -6.79 20.30 23.81
CA LYS A 283 -5.80 20.98 24.65
C LYS A 283 -6.21 21.16 26.12
N ASN A 284 -7.50 21.07 26.42
CA ASN A 284 -8.04 21.22 27.78
C ASN A 284 -8.18 19.85 28.47
N GLY A 285 -7.78 18.76 27.82
CA GLY A 285 -7.94 17.40 28.31
C GLY A 285 -9.34 16.83 28.12
N THR A 286 -10.26 17.54 27.45
CA THR A 286 -11.61 17.05 27.16
C THR A 286 -11.57 15.98 26.10
N VAL A 287 -12.27 14.85 26.33
CA VAL A 287 -12.41 13.79 25.32
C VAL A 287 -13.23 14.31 24.15
N ILE A 288 -12.65 14.29 22.95
CA ILE A 288 -13.28 14.68 21.69
C ILE A 288 -13.73 13.48 20.86
N LEU A 289 -13.14 12.31 21.11
CA LEU A 289 -13.51 11.03 20.51
C LEU A 289 -13.09 9.88 21.44
N ASP A 290 -14.03 9.00 21.75
CA ASP A 290 -13.81 7.77 22.49
C ASP A 290 -13.77 6.53 21.58
N SER A 291 -13.46 5.38 22.16
CA SER A 291 -13.45 4.10 21.44
C SER A 291 -12.67 4.16 20.13
N VAL A 292 -11.55 4.86 20.11
CA VAL A 292 -10.77 5.19 18.93
C VAL A 292 -10.43 3.95 18.09
N TYR A 293 -10.16 2.81 18.74
CA TYR A 293 -9.81 1.55 18.07
C TYR A 293 -10.91 0.98 17.15
N GLN A 294 -12.16 1.41 17.34
CA GLN A 294 -13.32 1.01 16.52
C GLN A 294 -13.69 2.05 15.44
N ARG A 295 -13.06 3.22 15.49
CA ARG A 295 -13.37 4.31 14.57
C ARG A 295 -12.63 4.14 13.24
N THR A 296 -13.25 4.68 12.20
CA THR A 296 -12.58 4.81 10.91
C THR A 296 -11.54 5.94 10.96
N ARG A 297 -10.57 5.91 10.05
CA ARG A 297 -9.59 7.01 9.92
C ARG A 297 -10.28 8.35 9.66
N ALA A 298 -11.34 8.35 8.85
CA ALA A 298 -12.12 9.55 8.55
C ALA A 298 -12.78 10.16 9.81
N GLU A 299 -13.37 9.35 10.69
CA GLU A 299 -13.95 9.81 11.95
C GLU A 299 -12.90 10.43 12.86
N CYS A 300 -11.73 9.79 12.98
CA CYS A 300 -10.63 10.30 13.78
C CYS A 300 -10.09 11.63 13.23
N SER A 301 -9.85 11.72 11.93
CA SER A 301 -9.41 12.95 11.25
C SER A 301 -10.43 14.08 11.43
N ALA A 302 -11.71 13.78 11.25
CA ALA A 302 -12.77 14.76 11.42
C ALA A 302 -12.86 15.30 12.86
N ALA A 303 -12.72 14.43 13.87
CA ALA A 303 -12.73 14.81 15.28
C ALA A 303 -11.54 15.74 15.61
N ILE A 304 -10.34 15.39 15.14
CA ILE A 304 -9.12 16.18 15.32
C ILE A 304 -9.27 17.54 14.65
N MET A 305 -9.65 17.56 13.38
CA MET A 305 -9.76 18.80 12.60
C MET A 305 -10.85 19.74 13.11
N ARG A 306 -11.97 19.21 13.62
CA ARG A 306 -12.98 20.03 14.30
C ARG A 306 -12.41 20.69 15.55
N ALA A 307 -11.69 19.94 16.39
CA ALA A 307 -11.08 20.50 17.58
C ALA A 307 -10.07 21.62 17.24
N VAL A 308 -9.31 21.45 16.16
CA VAL A 308 -8.38 22.47 15.66
C VAL A 308 -9.14 23.69 15.16
N ALA A 309 -10.17 23.51 14.33
CA ALA A 309 -10.99 24.61 13.79
C ALA A 309 -11.71 25.42 14.89
N ASP A 310 -12.18 24.74 15.94
CA ASP A 310 -12.79 25.36 17.12
C ASP A 310 -11.78 26.06 18.06
N GLY A 311 -10.49 26.10 17.71
CA GLY A 311 -9.45 26.66 18.56
C GLY A 311 -9.13 25.81 19.80
N ARG A 312 -9.60 24.56 19.85
CA ARG A 312 -9.35 23.59 20.94
C ARG A 312 -8.21 22.62 20.64
N GLY A 313 -7.60 22.72 19.47
CA GLY A 313 -6.45 21.90 19.09
C GLY A 313 -5.25 22.11 20.02
N SER A 314 -4.28 21.20 19.97
CA SER A 314 -3.01 21.34 20.68
C SER A 314 -2.22 22.56 20.15
N PRO A 315 -1.26 23.10 20.92
CA PRO A 315 -0.44 24.25 20.47
C PRO A 315 0.32 24.00 19.17
N ASN A 316 0.60 22.74 18.85
CA ASN A 316 1.36 22.35 17.66
C ASN A 316 0.45 21.89 16.49
N GLY A 317 -0.86 22.14 16.57
CA GLY A 317 -1.87 21.57 15.68
C GLY A 317 -2.23 20.13 16.09
N GLY A 318 -3.40 19.66 15.68
CA GLY A 318 -3.86 18.31 16.03
C GLY A 318 -4.49 18.19 17.42
N ALA A 319 -4.46 16.98 17.98
CA ALA A 319 -5.02 16.62 19.27
C ALA A 319 -4.08 15.65 20.01
N TYR A 320 -4.47 15.26 21.23
CA TYR A 320 -3.69 14.28 22.01
C TYR A 320 -4.35 12.90 21.91
N LEU A 321 -3.58 11.89 21.46
CA LEU A 321 -3.96 10.50 21.57
C LEU A 321 -3.57 10.01 22.97
N ASP A 322 -4.54 9.93 23.88
CA ASP A 322 -4.34 9.44 25.24
C ASP A 322 -4.58 7.94 25.31
N MET A 323 -3.52 7.19 25.50
CA MET A 323 -3.52 5.74 25.63
C MET A 323 -3.25 5.28 27.07
N THR A 324 -3.17 6.20 28.02
CA THR A 324 -2.81 5.89 29.42
C THR A 324 -3.82 4.98 30.11
N GLY A 325 -5.09 5.03 29.69
CA GLY A 325 -6.14 4.11 30.15
C GLY A 325 -5.82 2.63 29.93
N ASN A 326 -5.05 2.31 28.90
CA ASN A 326 -4.70 0.92 28.60
C ASN A 326 -3.79 0.25 29.65
N LYS A 327 -3.13 1.03 30.51
CA LYS A 327 -2.24 0.52 31.59
C LYS A 327 -2.99 -0.41 32.56
N VAL A 328 -4.30 -0.25 32.72
CA VAL A 328 -5.11 -1.09 33.59
C VAL A 328 -5.48 -2.44 32.94
N LEU A 329 -5.23 -2.61 31.66
CA LEU A 329 -5.59 -3.83 30.92
C LEU A 329 -4.44 -4.85 30.99
N PRO A 330 -4.66 -6.04 31.56
CA PRO A 330 -3.58 -7.00 31.87
C PRO A 330 -2.90 -7.60 30.64
N ARG A 331 -3.54 -7.56 29.45
CA ARG A 331 -3.01 -8.17 28.22
C ARG A 331 -2.78 -7.19 27.07
N SER A 332 -3.68 -6.24 26.86
CA SER A 332 -3.63 -5.32 25.70
C SER A 332 -2.64 -4.17 25.90
N GLY A 333 -2.44 -3.70 27.13
CA GLY A 333 -1.45 -2.68 27.43
C GLY A 333 -0.02 -3.11 27.05
N PRO A 334 0.46 -4.28 27.57
CA PRO A 334 1.77 -4.80 27.18
C PRO A 334 1.92 -5.08 25.67
N TYR A 335 0.86 -5.55 25.00
CA TYR A 335 0.89 -5.79 23.57
C TYR A 335 1.13 -4.48 22.80
N PHE A 336 0.39 -3.43 23.14
CA PHE A 336 0.52 -2.15 22.48
C PHE A 336 1.89 -1.50 22.72
N MET A 337 2.38 -1.50 23.96
CA MET A 337 3.71 -0.96 24.29
C MET A 337 4.81 -1.71 23.53
N ARG A 338 4.70 -3.03 23.42
CA ARG A 338 5.63 -3.84 22.64
C ARG A 338 5.56 -3.52 21.15
N TYR A 339 4.37 -3.26 20.62
CA TYR A 339 4.19 -2.82 19.25
C TYR A 339 4.92 -1.49 18.98
N LEU A 340 4.72 -0.48 19.83
CA LEU A 340 5.43 0.80 19.72
C LEU A 340 6.95 0.60 19.79
N GLU A 341 7.42 -0.16 20.76
CA GLU A 341 8.85 -0.41 20.97
C GLU A 341 9.51 -1.06 19.75
N THR A 342 8.85 -2.02 19.13
CA THR A 342 9.41 -2.83 18.03
C THR A 342 9.18 -2.22 16.65
N CYS A 343 8.04 -1.58 16.43
CA CYS A 343 7.62 -1.13 15.10
C CYS A 343 7.75 0.37 14.92
N LEU A 344 7.57 1.14 16.00
CA LEU A 344 7.61 2.59 15.99
C LEU A 344 8.51 3.13 17.12
N PRO A 345 9.79 2.74 17.16
CA PRO A 345 10.69 3.08 18.27
C PRO A 345 10.88 4.59 18.48
N GLY A 346 10.73 5.38 17.41
CA GLY A 346 10.74 6.85 17.50
C GLY A 346 9.53 7.41 18.24
N ALA A 347 8.35 6.80 18.06
CA ALA A 347 7.14 7.20 18.79
C ALA A 347 7.10 6.66 20.22
N TYR A 348 7.78 5.52 20.48
CA TYR A 348 7.89 4.92 21.81
C TYR A 348 8.76 5.76 22.77
N ARG A 349 9.86 6.33 22.30
CA ARG A 349 10.78 7.19 23.07
C ARG A 349 10.18 8.55 23.35
#